data_61ff6e2ae11f238ca162871dbda606d4
#
_entry.id   61ff6e2ae11f238ca162871dbda606d4
#
_cell.length_a   1.000
_cell.length_b   1.000
_cell.length_c   1.000
_cell.angle_alpha   90.00
_cell.angle_beta   90.00
_cell.angle_gamma   90.00
#
_symmetry.space_group_name_H-M   'P 1'
#
loop_
_entity.id
_entity.type
_entity.pdbx_description
1 polymer ?
#
loop_
_entity_poly.entity_id
_entity_poly.type
_entity_poly.pdbx_seq_one_letter_code
_entity_poly.pdbx_strand_id
1 'polypeptide(L)'
;MAIQERSAVSSAAANGKHGHSLISDEKFHQLYRLALDCQIAAQDGMSALSGHEAALAAVSADLRPEDTLVSEHAWPLIASTGVTVPSDGHAHPQPIVSMTERVVDALSAAVADRMRRNHRVTVLLFPDKWGRDVLREARAVASSAKLPIIFVERADDGALTRRRVKAENGSAAGDLISIPVDAQDVIATYRVAHESIARARQGNGPTRIVCLSLSAAGERGPQSNAVANLEKWLVARGLPVEQWRRDIFAACASRNATDQQDGRETIPQSAA
;
A
#
# COMPACT_ATOMS: atom_id res chain seq x y z
N MET A 1 55.14 20.29 -20.59
CA MET A 1 54.37 19.27 -19.88
C MET A 1 53.36 19.97 -19.03
N ALA A 2 52.21 20.17 -19.56
CA ALA A 2 51.03 20.67 -18.86
C ALA A 2 49.86 20.24 -19.75
N ILE A 3 48.84 19.65 -19.22
CA ILE A 3 47.48 19.36 -19.72
C ILE A 3 47.10 17.93 -19.22
N GLN A 4 46.52 17.89 -18.06
CA GLN A 4 45.52 16.81 -17.70
C GLN A 4 44.97 17.09 -16.29
N GLU A 5 44.16 18.15 -16.15
CA GLU A 5 43.29 18.35 -15.00
C GLU A 5 42.12 19.27 -15.40
N ARG A 6 41.16 18.71 -16.11
CA ARG A 6 39.83 19.30 -16.32
C ARG A 6 38.87 18.24 -16.79
N SER A 7 38.42 17.37 -15.92
CA SER A 7 37.25 16.51 -16.24
C SER A 7 36.61 15.87 -15.02
N ALA A 8 36.60 16.48 -13.86
CA ALA A 8 36.00 15.92 -12.65
C ALA A 8 35.08 16.89 -11.87
N VAL A 9 34.56 17.95 -12.47
CA VAL A 9 33.76 18.99 -11.77
C VAL A 9 32.40 19.20 -12.38
N SER A 10 31.86 18.25 -13.16
CA SER A 10 30.52 18.41 -13.79
C SER A 10 29.45 17.45 -13.33
N SER A 11 29.68 16.67 -12.26
CA SER A 11 28.66 15.74 -11.75
C SER A 11 28.03 16.11 -10.39
N ALA A 12 28.53 17.15 -9.75
CA ALA A 12 28.06 17.55 -8.40
C ALA A 12 27.02 18.67 -8.35
N ALA A 13 26.62 19.24 -9.49
CA ALA A 13 25.78 20.43 -9.55
C ALA A 13 24.28 20.18 -9.75
N ALA A 14 23.83 18.92 -9.88
CA ALA A 14 22.41 18.58 -10.10
C ALA A 14 21.64 18.22 -8.82
N ASN A 15 22.29 18.09 -7.68
CA ASN A 15 21.69 17.58 -6.44
C ASN A 15 21.34 18.66 -5.38
N GLY A 16 21.32 19.93 -5.75
CA GLY A 16 21.26 21.05 -4.81
C GLY A 16 19.91 21.77 -4.63
N LYS A 17 18.80 21.29 -5.23
CA LYS A 17 17.52 22.04 -5.21
C LYS A 17 16.38 21.44 -4.39
N HIS A 18 16.51 20.23 -3.88
CA HIS A 18 15.46 19.61 -3.08
C HIS A 18 15.90 19.58 -1.63
N GLY A 19 15.39 20.51 -0.82
CA GLY A 19 15.64 20.55 0.62
C GLY A 19 15.42 19.16 1.23
N HIS A 20 16.25 18.80 2.19
CA HIS A 20 16.38 17.49 2.87
C HIS A 20 15.08 16.66 2.98
N SER A 21 14.66 16.01 1.90
CA SER A 21 13.63 15.01 1.93
C SER A 21 14.28 13.69 2.37
N LEU A 22 13.77 13.07 3.43
CA LEU A 22 14.17 11.72 3.86
C LEU A 22 13.76 10.64 2.85
N ILE A 23 13.01 11.01 1.82
CA ILE A 23 12.50 10.13 0.75
C ILE A 23 13.25 10.50 -0.53
N SER A 24 13.89 9.51 -1.17
CA SER A 24 14.60 9.69 -2.44
C SER A 24 13.65 9.89 -3.62
N ASP A 25 14.15 10.49 -4.71
CA ASP A 25 13.36 10.66 -5.94
C ASP A 25 12.96 9.32 -6.55
N GLU A 26 13.80 8.30 -6.43
CA GLU A 26 13.49 6.93 -6.84
C GLU A 26 12.31 6.34 -6.05
N LYS A 27 12.26 6.60 -4.73
CA LYS A 27 11.13 6.18 -3.90
C LYS A 27 9.86 6.94 -4.25
N PHE A 28 9.95 8.22 -4.60
CA PHE A 28 8.81 8.98 -5.12
C PHE A 28 8.30 8.41 -6.44
N HIS A 29 9.18 8.04 -7.36
CA HIS A 29 8.80 7.36 -8.59
C HIS A 29 8.10 6.02 -8.32
N GLN A 30 8.62 5.21 -7.37
CA GLN A 30 8.01 3.95 -6.96
C GLN A 30 6.60 4.17 -6.40
N LEU A 31 6.42 5.12 -5.48
CA LEU A 31 5.13 5.44 -4.88
C LEU A 31 4.12 5.92 -5.93
N TYR A 32 4.56 6.77 -6.85
CA TYR A 32 3.72 7.26 -7.94
C TYR A 32 3.29 6.12 -8.86
N ARG A 33 4.22 5.24 -9.25
CA ARG A 33 3.91 4.07 -10.06
C ARG A 33 2.87 3.17 -9.39
N LEU A 34 3.08 2.83 -8.11
CA LEU A 34 2.15 1.97 -7.37
C LEU A 34 0.75 2.59 -7.24
N ALA A 35 0.68 3.89 -6.96
CA ALA A 35 -0.60 4.59 -6.84
C ALA A 35 -1.34 4.67 -8.19
N LEU A 36 -0.61 4.92 -9.28
CA LEU A 36 -1.17 4.98 -10.63
C LEU A 36 -1.61 3.60 -11.13
N ASP A 37 -0.82 2.55 -10.89
CA ASP A 37 -1.20 1.15 -11.20
C ASP A 37 -2.52 0.77 -10.49
N CYS A 38 -2.69 1.16 -9.21
CA CYS A 38 -3.96 0.98 -8.49
C CYS A 38 -5.12 1.72 -9.15
N GLN A 39 -4.91 2.96 -9.55
CA GLN A 39 -5.95 3.77 -10.17
C GLN A 39 -6.36 3.20 -11.52
N ILE A 40 -5.42 2.77 -12.35
CA ILE A 40 -5.69 2.13 -13.64
C ILE A 40 -6.53 0.86 -13.41
N ALA A 41 -6.11 0.00 -12.50
CA ALA A 41 -6.86 -1.22 -12.18
C ALA A 41 -8.28 -0.93 -11.67
N ALA A 42 -8.46 0.13 -10.87
CA ALA A 42 -9.79 0.54 -10.42
C ALA A 42 -10.69 0.99 -11.56
N GLN A 43 -10.13 1.63 -12.61
CA GLN A 43 -10.85 2.06 -13.82
C GLN A 43 -11.17 0.87 -14.74
N ASP A 44 -10.29 -0.13 -14.82
CA ASP A 44 -10.43 -1.34 -15.64
C ASP A 44 -11.38 -2.40 -15.05
N GLY A 45 -12.20 -2.04 -14.07
CA GLY A 45 -13.26 -2.89 -13.51
C GLY A 45 -13.06 -3.31 -12.06
N MET A 46 -11.92 -3.02 -11.44
CA MET A 46 -11.67 -3.28 -10.03
C MET A 46 -12.09 -2.09 -9.15
N SER A 47 -13.32 -1.64 -9.30
CA SER A 47 -13.86 -0.44 -8.61
C SER A 47 -13.67 -0.44 -7.09
N ALA A 48 -13.53 -1.61 -6.48
CA ALA A 48 -13.26 -1.75 -5.06
C ALA A 48 -11.88 -1.23 -4.62
N LEU A 49 -10.94 -1.02 -5.55
CA LEU A 49 -9.66 -0.35 -5.29
C LEU A 49 -9.78 1.16 -5.18
N SER A 50 -10.86 1.74 -5.70
CA SER A 50 -11.08 3.19 -5.66
C SER A 50 -11.05 3.72 -4.22
N GLY A 51 -10.20 4.71 -3.98
CA GLY A 51 -9.97 5.30 -2.66
C GLY A 51 -9.01 4.51 -1.76
N HIS A 52 -8.38 3.44 -2.26
CA HIS A 52 -7.31 2.70 -1.57
C HIS A 52 -5.92 2.98 -2.15
N GLU A 53 -5.80 3.79 -3.20
CA GLU A 53 -4.57 4.00 -3.97
C GLU A 53 -3.40 4.44 -3.07
N ALA A 54 -3.65 5.41 -2.18
CA ALA A 54 -2.62 5.89 -1.26
C ALA A 54 -2.19 4.82 -0.25
N ALA A 55 -3.15 4.09 0.33
CA ALA A 55 -2.87 3.05 1.32
C ALA A 55 -2.09 1.89 0.71
N LEU A 56 -2.53 1.40 -0.46
CA LEU A 56 -1.88 0.31 -1.16
C LEU A 56 -0.47 0.69 -1.63
N ALA A 57 -0.31 1.84 -2.29
CA ALA A 57 1.01 2.32 -2.69
C ALA A 57 1.96 2.47 -1.51
N ALA A 58 1.48 3.06 -0.42
CA ALA A 58 2.27 3.33 0.77
C ALA A 58 2.77 2.06 1.46
N VAL A 59 1.88 1.07 1.66
CA VAL A 59 2.28 -0.17 2.36
C VAL A 59 3.10 -1.08 1.45
N SER A 60 2.79 -1.14 0.14
CA SER A 60 3.50 -2.01 -0.80
C SER A 60 4.92 -1.54 -1.11
N ALA A 61 5.21 -0.24 -0.97
CA ALA A 61 6.50 0.33 -1.34
C ALA A 61 7.69 -0.21 -0.54
N ASP A 62 7.47 -0.72 0.68
CA ASP A 62 8.51 -1.24 1.57
C ASP A 62 8.29 -2.70 1.98
N LEU A 63 7.28 -3.36 1.41
CA LEU A 63 7.12 -4.80 1.58
C LEU A 63 8.18 -5.53 0.76
N ARG A 64 8.66 -6.63 1.33
CA ARG A 64 9.60 -7.56 0.69
C ARG A 64 8.82 -8.72 0.06
N PRO A 65 9.40 -9.44 -0.91
CA PRO A 65 8.75 -10.60 -1.52
C PRO A 65 8.30 -11.67 -0.52
N GLU A 66 8.99 -11.79 0.59
CA GLU A 66 8.67 -12.75 1.66
C GLU A 66 7.62 -12.27 2.65
N ASP A 67 7.24 -10.98 2.63
CA ASP A 67 6.15 -10.44 3.47
C ASP A 67 4.78 -10.89 2.96
N THR A 68 3.76 -10.80 3.80
CA THR A 68 2.41 -11.21 3.46
C THR A 68 1.49 -9.99 3.39
N LEU A 69 0.77 -9.85 2.27
CA LEU A 69 -0.29 -8.85 2.12
C LEU A 69 -1.64 -9.56 1.99
N VAL A 70 -2.52 -9.36 2.96
CA VAL A 70 -3.90 -9.86 2.94
C VAL A 70 -4.83 -8.69 2.64
N SER A 71 -5.51 -8.76 1.51
CA SER A 71 -6.46 -7.73 1.08
C SER A 71 -7.53 -8.36 0.21
N GLU A 72 -8.73 -7.75 0.18
CA GLU A 72 -9.80 -8.20 -0.71
C GLU A 72 -9.45 -7.99 -2.20
N HIS A 73 -8.64 -6.97 -2.51
CA HIS A 73 -8.47 -6.47 -3.86
C HIS A 73 -7.02 -6.08 -4.23
N ALA A 74 -6.02 -6.63 -3.58
CA ALA A 74 -4.61 -6.23 -3.80
C ALA A 74 -3.94 -6.79 -5.06
N TRP A 75 -4.70 -7.41 -5.95
CA TRP A 75 -4.26 -8.21 -7.08
C TRP A 75 -3.23 -7.58 -8.04
N PRO A 76 -3.44 -6.39 -8.62
CA PRO A 76 -2.51 -5.85 -9.63
C PRO A 76 -1.17 -5.39 -9.04
N LEU A 77 -1.18 -4.93 -7.78
CA LEU A 77 0.03 -4.47 -7.10
C LEU A 77 0.95 -5.60 -6.69
N ILE A 78 0.38 -6.75 -6.38
CA ILE A 78 1.11 -7.93 -5.95
C ILE A 78 1.97 -8.47 -7.08
N ALA A 79 1.43 -8.55 -8.29
CA ALA A 79 2.19 -8.97 -9.46
C ALA A 79 3.39 -8.06 -9.74
N SER A 80 3.30 -6.76 -9.39
CA SER A 80 4.38 -5.80 -9.60
C SER A 80 5.42 -5.74 -8.49
N THR A 81 5.06 -6.15 -7.26
CA THR A 81 5.95 -6.09 -6.09
C THR A 81 6.58 -7.42 -5.72
N GLY A 82 6.08 -8.53 -6.26
CA GLY A 82 6.53 -9.88 -5.91
C GLY A 82 6.13 -10.33 -4.50
N VAL A 83 5.31 -9.55 -3.79
CA VAL A 83 4.85 -9.88 -2.43
C VAL A 83 3.95 -11.11 -2.45
N THR A 84 4.14 -12.00 -1.47
CA THR A 84 3.34 -13.21 -1.33
C THR A 84 1.93 -12.87 -0.86
N VAL A 85 0.93 -13.29 -1.65
CA VAL A 85 -0.47 -13.32 -1.21
C VAL A 85 -0.79 -14.74 -0.84
N PRO A 86 -1.44 -14.99 0.29
CA PRO A 86 -2.06 -16.28 0.52
C PRO A 86 -3.13 -16.50 -0.56
N SER A 87 -2.79 -17.20 -1.61
CA SER A 87 -3.71 -17.60 -2.66
C SER A 87 -3.60 -19.10 -2.83
N ASP A 88 -4.73 -19.72 -2.95
CA ASP A 88 -4.91 -21.12 -3.35
C ASP A 88 -4.56 -21.37 -4.82
N GLY A 89 -3.70 -20.54 -5.40
CA GLY A 89 -3.09 -20.77 -6.72
C GLY A 89 -3.96 -20.49 -7.94
N HIS A 90 -5.13 -19.88 -7.77
CA HIS A 90 -6.05 -19.63 -8.90
C HIS A 90 -6.18 -18.14 -9.24
N ALA A 91 -5.93 -17.83 -10.52
CA ALA A 91 -6.04 -16.48 -11.11
C ALA A 91 -7.51 -16.01 -11.34
N HIS A 92 -8.49 -16.63 -10.68
CA HIS A 92 -9.90 -16.28 -10.82
C HIS A 92 -10.43 -15.52 -9.59
N PRO A 93 -11.50 -14.72 -9.76
CA PRO A 93 -12.15 -14.08 -8.62
C PRO A 93 -12.52 -15.17 -7.61
N GLN A 94 -11.80 -15.16 -6.48
CA GLN A 94 -11.96 -16.11 -5.40
C GLN A 94 -13.42 -16.15 -4.93
N PRO A 95 -13.95 -17.32 -4.58
CA PRO A 95 -15.22 -17.40 -3.86
C PRO A 95 -15.12 -16.47 -2.65
N ILE A 96 -16.24 -15.88 -2.26
CA ILE A 96 -16.36 -14.92 -1.17
C ILE A 96 -15.82 -15.57 0.11
N VAL A 97 -14.51 -15.54 0.26
CA VAL A 97 -13.83 -15.93 1.50
C VAL A 97 -14.29 -14.92 2.55
N SER A 98 -14.83 -15.40 3.63
CA SER A 98 -15.38 -14.52 4.66
C SER A 98 -14.27 -13.62 5.24
N MET A 99 -14.62 -12.42 5.67
CA MET A 99 -13.68 -11.54 6.35
C MET A 99 -12.99 -12.22 7.54
N THR A 100 -13.71 -13.06 8.24
CA THR A 100 -13.18 -13.84 9.36
C THR A 100 -12.03 -14.72 8.93
N GLU A 101 -12.17 -15.43 7.81
CA GLU A 101 -11.10 -16.29 7.26
C GLU A 101 -9.86 -15.47 6.91
N ARG A 102 -10.02 -14.32 6.24
CA ARG A 102 -8.88 -13.43 5.92
C ARG A 102 -8.17 -12.91 7.17
N VAL A 103 -8.91 -12.57 8.21
CA VAL A 103 -8.34 -12.15 9.50
C VAL A 103 -7.58 -13.30 10.15
N VAL A 104 -8.15 -14.51 10.11
CA VAL A 104 -7.50 -15.71 10.64
C VAL A 104 -6.23 -16.03 9.87
N ASP A 105 -6.25 -15.94 8.54
CA ASP A 105 -5.07 -16.16 7.70
C ASP A 105 -3.96 -15.16 8.02
N ALA A 106 -4.30 -13.87 8.10
CA ALA A 106 -3.34 -12.82 8.47
C ALA A 106 -2.74 -13.04 9.86
N LEU A 107 -3.57 -13.39 10.85
CA LEU A 107 -3.08 -13.69 12.21
C LEU A 107 -2.20 -14.94 12.22
N SER A 108 -2.60 -15.98 11.51
CA SER A 108 -1.85 -17.24 11.44
C SER A 108 -0.48 -17.04 10.80
N ALA A 109 -0.42 -16.27 9.70
CA ALA A 109 0.84 -15.89 9.09
C ALA A 109 1.74 -15.10 10.06
N ALA A 110 1.19 -14.08 10.73
CA ALA A 110 1.94 -13.27 11.68
C ALA A 110 2.42 -14.08 12.91
N VAL A 111 1.63 -15.03 13.41
CA VAL A 111 2.03 -15.94 14.48
C VAL A 111 3.19 -16.83 14.02
N ALA A 112 3.08 -17.44 12.83
CA ALA A 112 4.13 -18.28 12.27
C ALA A 112 5.44 -17.49 12.10
N ASP A 113 5.38 -16.26 11.61
CA ASP A 113 6.55 -15.39 11.44
C ASP A 113 7.17 -14.97 12.77
N ARG A 114 6.36 -14.68 13.76
CA ARG A 114 6.80 -14.40 15.12
C ARG A 114 7.54 -15.59 15.74
N MET A 115 6.98 -16.80 15.58
CA MET A 115 7.59 -18.04 16.09
C MET A 115 8.92 -18.35 15.40
N ARG A 116 8.99 -18.14 14.08
CA ARG A 116 10.20 -18.36 13.27
C ARG A 116 11.27 -17.29 13.45
N ARG A 117 10.93 -16.14 14.03
CA ARG A 117 11.83 -14.98 14.18
C ARG A 117 12.46 -14.54 12.85
N ASN A 118 11.71 -14.61 11.77
CA ASN A 118 12.20 -14.34 10.40
C ASN A 118 12.09 -12.88 9.98
N HIS A 119 11.60 -12.00 10.86
CA HIS A 119 11.42 -10.55 10.62
C HIS A 119 10.48 -10.21 9.45
N ARG A 120 9.65 -11.15 9.00
CA ARG A 120 8.60 -10.88 8.03
C ARG A 120 7.47 -10.08 8.66
N VAL A 121 6.73 -9.38 7.81
CA VAL A 121 5.60 -8.54 8.23
C VAL A 121 4.36 -8.99 7.48
N THR A 122 3.25 -9.06 8.19
CA THR A 122 1.93 -9.25 7.61
C THR A 122 1.19 -7.93 7.58
N VAL A 123 0.63 -7.56 6.42
CA VAL A 123 -0.27 -6.42 6.28
C VAL A 123 -1.67 -6.92 6.01
N LEU A 124 -2.65 -6.48 6.80
CA LEU A 124 -4.08 -6.72 6.58
C LEU A 124 -4.75 -5.41 6.21
N LEU A 125 -5.19 -5.31 4.95
CA LEU A 125 -5.90 -4.15 4.42
C LEU A 125 -7.40 -4.46 4.31
N PHE A 126 -8.25 -3.58 4.86
CA PHE A 126 -9.70 -3.78 4.89
C PHE A 126 -10.48 -2.45 4.93
N PRO A 127 -11.74 -2.42 4.42
CA PRO A 127 -12.64 -1.28 4.57
C PRO A 127 -13.30 -1.25 5.96
N ASP A 128 -13.66 -0.06 6.46
CA ASP A 128 -14.26 0.17 7.81
C ASP A 128 -15.56 -0.63 8.07
N LYS A 129 -16.27 -0.98 7.01
CA LYS A 129 -17.60 -1.63 7.13
C LYS A 129 -17.56 -3.08 7.58
N TRP A 130 -16.38 -3.66 7.72
CA TRP A 130 -16.21 -5.08 7.90
C TRP A 130 -15.92 -5.49 9.34
N GLY A 131 -16.77 -6.36 9.89
CA GLY A 131 -16.48 -7.20 11.05
C GLY A 131 -15.79 -6.54 12.24
N ARG A 132 -16.32 -5.42 12.74
CA ARG A 132 -15.71 -4.66 13.86
C ARG A 132 -15.32 -5.52 15.05
N ASP A 133 -16.13 -6.51 15.39
CA ASP A 133 -15.87 -7.38 16.54
C ASP A 133 -14.71 -8.34 16.25
N VAL A 134 -14.68 -8.96 15.07
CA VAL A 134 -13.58 -9.84 14.67
C VAL A 134 -12.25 -9.07 14.66
N LEU A 135 -12.25 -7.86 14.11
CA LEU A 135 -11.06 -7.02 14.08
C LEU A 135 -10.63 -6.53 15.46
N ARG A 136 -11.57 -6.29 16.38
CA ARG A 136 -11.24 -5.93 17.76
C ARG A 136 -10.52 -7.08 18.45
N GLU A 137 -11.06 -8.29 18.35
CA GLU A 137 -10.44 -9.48 18.93
C GLU A 137 -9.06 -9.77 18.29
N ALA A 138 -8.97 -9.67 16.96
CA ALA A 138 -7.72 -9.85 16.22
C ALA A 138 -6.62 -8.87 16.69
N ARG A 139 -6.98 -7.60 16.90
CA ARG A 139 -6.07 -6.58 17.40
C ARG A 139 -5.63 -6.86 18.85
N ALA A 140 -6.53 -7.32 19.69
CA ALA A 140 -6.21 -7.69 21.08
C ALA A 140 -5.21 -8.86 21.11
N VAL A 141 -5.44 -9.90 20.30
CA VAL A 141 -4.52 -11.03 20.17
C VAL A 141 -3.17 -10.57 19.61
N ALA A 142 -3.17 -9.77 18.55
CA ALA A 142 -1.94 -9.26 17.94
C ALA A 142 -1.12 -8.43 18.90
N SER A 143 -1.76 -7.56 19.70
CA SER A 143 -1.09 -6.72 20.71
C SER A 143 -0.49 -7.55 21.84
N SER A 144 -1.26 -8.47 22.41
CA SER A 144 -0.81 -9.32 23.52
C SER A 144 0.40 -10.19 23.14
N ALA A 145 0.40 -10.72 21.89
CA ALA A 145 1.47 -11.56 21.38
C ALA A 145 2.58 -10.76 20.67
N LYS A 146 2.48 -9.42 20.57
CA LYS A 146 3.41 -8.55 19.83
C LYS A 146 3.68 -9.05 18.41
N LEU A 147 2.60 -9.40 17.69
CA LEU A 147 2.70 -9.95 16.33
C LEU A 147 3.21 -8.90 15.34
N PRO A 148 4.01 -9.30 14.33
CA PRO A 148 4.49 -8.42 13.27
C PRO A 148 3.42 -8.17 12.22
N ILE A 149 2.28 -7.60 12.64
CA ILE A 149 1.13 -7.33 11.76
C ILE A 149 0.78 -5.85 11.77
N ILE A 150 0.40 -5.35 10.59
CA ILE A 150 -0.10 -3.99 10.41
C ILE A 150 -1.54 -4.06 9.92
N PHE A 151 -2.44 -3.43 10.65
CA PHE A 151 -3.84 -3.29 10.28
C PHE A 151 -4.01 -1.97 9.52
N VAL A 152 -4.44 -2.01 8.26
CA VAL A 152 -4.69 -0.84 7.43
C VAL A 152 -6.18 -0.74 7.17
N GLU A 153 -6.81 0.25 7.75
CA GLU A 153 -8.26 0.46 7.71
C GLU A 153 -8.59 1.70 6.88
N ARG A 154 -9.49 1.56 5.90
CA ARG A 154 -10.08 2.72 5.23
C ARG A 154 -11.38 3.11 5.92
N ALA A 155 -11.48 4.35 6.37
CA ALA A 155 -12.65 4.88 7.03
C ALA A 155 -13.37 5.90 6.14
N ASP A 156 -14.62 5.62 5.81
CA ASP A 156 -15.45 6.48 4.98
C ASP A 156 -15.95 7.74 5.72
N ASP A 157 -16.13 7.65 7.06
CA ASP A 157 -16.50 8.77 7.92
C ASP A 157 -15.30 9.25 8.74
N GLY A 158 -14.56 10.20 8.17
CA GLY A 158 -13.33 10.72 8.76
C GLY A 158 -13.52 11.40 10.12
N ALA A 159 -14.64 12.08 10.36
CA ALA A 159 -14.85 12.85 11.59
C ALA A 159 -15.16 11.94 12.78
N LEU A 160 -16.09 11.00 12.63
CA LEU A 160 -16.46 10.04 13.67
C LEU A 160 -15.29 9.08 13.96
N THR A 161 -14.62 8.61 12.91
CA THR A 161 -13.47 7.70 13.05
C THR A 161 -12.29 8.38 13.75
N ARG A 162 -11.98 9.64 13.44
CA ARG A 162 -10.92 10.39 14.15
C ARG A 162 -11.20 10.52 15.64
N ARG A 163 -12.44 10.80 16.03
CA ARG A 163 -12.85 10.84 17.46
C ARG A 163 -12.68 9.48 18.13
N ARG A 164 -13.07 8.40 17.43
CA ARG A 164 -12.94 7.02 17.90
C ARG A 164 -11.47 6.65 18.09
N VAL A 165 -10.61 6.88 17.12
CA VAL A 165 -9.16 6.60 17.21
C VAL A 165 -8.52 7.35 18.37
N LYS A 166 -8.89 8.63 18.58
CA LYS A 166 -8.39 9.41 19.71
C LYS A 166 -8.84 8.82 21.05
N ALA A 167 -10.07 8.35 21.15
CA ALA A 167 -10.60 7.73 22.36
C ALA A 167 -9.94 6.37 22.63
N GLU A 168 -9.73 5.56 21.61
CA GLU A 168 -9.05 4.26 21.70
C GLU A 168 -7.59 4.42 22.16
N ASN A 169 -6.85 5.37 21.59
CA ASN A 169 -5.46 5.65 22.01
C ASN A 169 -5.34 6.23 23.43
N GLY A 170 -6.41 6.79 23.96
CA GLY A 170 -6.47 7.28 25.35
C GLY A 170 -6.92 6.23 26.39
N SER A 171 -7.30 5.04 25.92
CA SER A 171 -7.75 3.95 26.79
C SER A 171 -6.59 3.05 27.15
N ALA A 172 -6.44 2.74 28.45
CA ALA A 172 -5.42 1.81 28.94
C ALA A 172 -5.62 0.34 28.48
N ALA A 173 -6.62 0.08 27.65
CA ALA A 173 -7.03 -1.27 27.26
C ALA A 173 -6.29 -1.85 26.05
N GLY A 174 -5.27 -1.19 25.52
CA GLY A 174 -4.57 -1.79 24.37
C GLY A 174 -3.27 -1.09 23.98
N ASP A 175 -2.21 -1.86 23.97
CA ASP A 175 -0.88 -1.47 23.46
C ASP A 175 -0.85 -1.25 21.93
N LEU A 176 -2.01 -1.20 21.25
CA LEU A 176 -2.09 -1.01 19.81
C LEU A 176 -2.04 0.47 19.47
N ILE A 177 -0.93 0.87 18.84
CA ILE A 177 -0.79 2.22 18.30
C ILE A 177 -1.70 2.37 17.08
N SER A 178 -2.66 3.32 17.15
CA SER A 178 -3.56 3.66 16.06
C SER A 178 -3.22 5.05 15.51
N ILE A 179 -2.85 5.14 14.25
CA ILE A 179 -2.36 6.35 13.60
C ILE A 179 -3.33 6.75 12.48
N PRO A 180 -4.06 7.87 12.64
CA PRO A 180 -4.91 8.40 11.58
C PRO A 180 -4.06 9.13 10.52
N VAL A 181 -4.34 8.86 9.26
CA VAL A 181 -3.70 9.52 8.09
C VAL A 181 -4.76 9.98 7.10
N ASP A 182 -4.45 10.96 6.27
CA ASP A 182 -5.31 11.35 5.16
C ASP A 182 -5.20 10.30 4.04
N ALA A 183 -6.32 9.68 3.68
CA ALA A 183 -6.40 8.70 2.60
C ALA A 183 -6.03 9.25 1.22
N GLN A 184 -5.89 10.56 1.09
CA GLN A 184 -5.55 11.24 -0.16
C GLN A 184 -4.10 11.74 -0.20
N ASP A 185 -3.37 11.59 0.90
CA ASP A 185 -1.94 11.95 0.99
C ASP A 185 -1.07 10.68 0.99
N VAL A 186 -0.60 10.32 -0.21
CA VAL A 186 0.28 9.16 -0.41
C VAL A 186 1.57 9.29 0.40
N ILE A 187 2.12 10.49 0.50
CA ILE A 187 3.42 10.72 1.16
C ILE A 187 3.28 10.62 2.68
N ALA A 188 2.23 11.21 3.26
CA ALA A 188 1.96 11.07 4.69
C ALA A 188 1.67 9.61 5.05
N THR A 189 0.86 8.92 4.24
CA THR A 189 0.54 7.50 4.43
C THR A 189 1.79 6.63 4.33
N TYR A 190 2.67 6.90 3.36
CA TYR A 190 3.94 6.18 3.21
C TYR A 190 4.85 6.35 4.44
N ARG A 191 5.00 7.55 4.97
CA ARG A 191 5.83 7.78 6.17
C ARG A 191 5.36 6.94 7.35
N VAL A 192 4.04 6.91 7.57
CA VAL A 192 3.44 6.11 8.65
C VAL A 192 3.59 4.60 8.37
N ALA A 193 3.39 4.16 7.13
CA ALA A 193 3.56 2.76 6.74
C ALA A 193 5.02 2.31 6.91
N HIS A 194 5.98 3.12 6.47
CA HIS A 194 7.42 2.87 6.59
C HIS A 194 7.82 2.63 8.06
N GLU A 195 7.44 3.56 8.94
CA GLU A 195 7.74 3.45 10.37
C GLU A 195 7.04 2.23 10.99
N SER A 196 5.79 1.96 10.61
CA SER A 196 5.02 0.82 11.10
C SER A 196 5.65 -0.51 10.68
N ILE A 197 6.11 -0.62 9.43
CA ILE A 197 6.80 -1.81 8.90
C ILE A 197 8.12 -2.01 9.64
N ALA A 198 8.93 -0.95 9.80
CA ALA A 198 10.20 -1.02 10.51
C ALA A 198 10.00 -1.47 11.96
N ARG A 199 8.99 -0.92 12.65
CA ARG A 199 8.61 -1.27 14.01
C ARG A 199 8.18 -2.73 14.13
N ALA A 200 7.33 -3.22 13.22
CA ALA A 200 6.87 -4.61 13.19
C ALA A 200 8.03 -5.59 12.98
N ARG A 201 8.94 -5.29 12.05
CA ARG A 201 10.16 -6.10 11.80
C ARG A 201 11.07 -6.22 13.02
N GLN A 202 11.12 -5.17 13.84
CA GLN A 202 11.88 -5.16 15.11
C GLN A 202 11.18 -5.94 16.23
N GLY A 203 9.97 -6.47 15.99
CA GLY A 203 9.20 -7.18 17.01
C GLY A 203 8.54 -6.29 18.05
N ASN A 204 8.39 -4.99 17.77
CA ASN A 204 7.78 -4.00 18.65
C ASN A 204 6.23 -4.04 18.63
N GLY A 205 5.66 -5.07 18.05
CA GLY A 205 4.22 -5.33 18.03
C GLY A 205 3.48 -4.65 16.86
N PRO A 206 2.15 -4.78 16.85
CA PRO A 206 1.31 -4.34 15.76
C PRO A 206 1.11 -2.82 15.74
N THR A 207 0.73 -2.31 14.56
CA THR A 207 0.27 -0.93 14.37
C THR A 207 -1.04 -0.94 13.58
N ARG A 208 -1.93 0.01 13.87
CA ARG A 208 -3.14 0.26 13.07
C ARG A 208 -3.00 1.60 12.37
N ILE A 209 -3.07 1.59 11.05
CA ILE A 209 -3.12 2.79 10.21
C ILE A 209 -4.57 3.01 9.80
N VAL A 210 -5.12 4.18 10.08
CA VAL A 210 -6.50 4.52 9.76
C VAL A 210 -6.52 5.60 8.69
N CYS A 211 -6.78 5.19 7.45
CA CYS A 211 -6.86 6.07 6.29
C CYS A 211 -8.22 6.76 6.26
N LEU A 212 -8.25 8.04 6.59
CA LEU A 212 -9.46 8.85 6.71
C LEU A 212 -9.76 9.54 5.38
N SER A 213 -10.95 9.33 4.82
CA SER A 213 -11.45 10.17 3.74
C SER A 213 -11.84 11.52 4.32
N LEU A 214 -10.96 12.51 4.21
CA LEU A 214 -11.24 13.88 4.64
C LEU A 214 -12.00 14.61 3.53
N SER A 215 -13.28 14.32 3.36
CA SER A 215 -14.16 15.20 2.60
C SER A 215 -14.32 16.50 3.38
N ALA A 216 -13.93 17.63 2.79
CA ALA A 216 -14.23 18.93 3.35
C ALA A 216 -15.75 19.04 3.52
N ALA A 217 -16.17 19.39 4.74
CA ALA A 217 -17.53 19.43 5.24
C ALA A 217 -18.63 19.58 4.17
N GLY A 218 -19.36 18.49 3.92
CA GLY A 218 -20.68 18.56 3.29
C GLY A 218 -20.76 18.69 1.78
N GLU A 219 -19.66 18.98 1.08
CA GLU A 219 -19.64 18.99 -0.37
C GLU A 219 -19.18 17.63 -0.89
N ARG A 220 -20.07 16.91 -1.56
CA ARG A 220 -19.70 15.86 -2.51
C ARG A 220 -19.06 16.55 -3.74
N GLY A 221 -17.91 17.19 -3.50
CA GLY A 221 -17.06 17.64 -4.58
C GLY A 221 -16.50 16.42 -5.35
N PRO A 222 -15.98 16.61 -6.57
CA PRO A 222 -15.33 15.54 -7.31
C PRO A 222 -14.29 14.92 -6.36
N GLN A 223 -14.39 13.59 -6.18
CA GLN A 223 -13.56 12.85 -5.21
C GLN A 223 -12.10 13.24 -5.44
N SER A 224 -11.50 13.90 -4.46
CA SER A 224 -10.10 14.28 -4.52
C SER A 224 -9.31 12.98 -4.71
N ASN A 225 -8.61 12.88 -5.81
CA ASN A 225 -7.91 11.69 -6.22
C ASN A 225 -6.50 11.73 -5.62
N ALA A 226 -6.13 10.71 -4.86
CA ALA A 226 -4.83 10.60 -4.21
C ALA A 226 -3.67 10.71 -5.22
N VAL A 227 -3.83 10.14 -6.43
CA VAL A 227 -2.85 10.22 -7.51
C VAL A 227 -2.71 11.66 -8.01
N ALA A 228 -3.81 12.36 -8.27
CA ALA A 228 -3.76 13.76 -8.72
C ALA A 228 -3.15 14.70 -7.67
N ASN A 229 -3.37 14.44 -6.39
CA ASN A 229 -2.73 15.20 -5.32
C ASN A 229 -1.22 14.94 -5.27
N LEU A 230 -0.83 13.67 -5.41
CA LEU A 230 0.58 13.29 -5.47
C LEU A 230 1.27 13.93 -6.68
N GLU A 231 0.66 13.92 -7.87
CA GLU A 231 1.19 14.55 -9.07
C GLU A 231 1.46 16.04 -8.88
N LYS A 232 0.46 16.78 -8.35
CA LYS A 232 0.64 18.22 -8.06
C LYS A 232 1.82 18.46 -7.13
N TRP A 233 1.96 17.63 -6.11
CA TRP A 233 3.05 17.73 -5.15
C TRP A 233 4.41 17.40 -5.76
N LEU A 234 4.51 16.37 -6.61
CA LEU A 234 5.74 15.97 -7.31
C LEU A 234 6.16 17.03 -8.33
N VAL A 235 5.20 17.57 -9.11
CA VAL A 235 5.46 18.67 -10.08
C VAL A 235 5.98 19.92 -9.36
N ALA A 236 5.39 20.28 -8.21
CA ALA A 236 5.87 21.40 -7.41
C ALA A 236 7.32 21.22 -6.92
N ARG A 237 7.81 19.99 -6.85
CA ARG A 237 9.22 19.66 -6.55
C ARG A 237 10.12 19.62 -7.78
N GLY A 238 9.58 19.81 -8.96
CA GLY A 238 10.34 19.80 -10.22
C GLY A 238 10.67 18.40 -10.74
N LEU A 239 9.93 17.37 -10.30
CA LEU A 239 10.12 15.99 -10.75
C LEU A 239 9.43 15.76 -12.10
N PRO A 240 9.96 14.87 -12.98
CA PRO A 240 9.49 14.69 -14.35
C PRO A 240 8.24 13.77 -14.43
N VAL A 241 7.15 14.16 -13.78
CA VAL A 241 5.93 13.36 -13.59
C VAL A 241 5.31 12.96 -14.93
N GLU A 242 5.29 13.84 -15.94
CA GLU A 242 4.73 13.56 -17.24
C GLU A 242 5.51 12.47 -18.01
N GLN A 243 6.82 12.40 -17.81
CA GLN A 243 7.63 11.33 -18.36
C GLN A 243 7.31 10.02 -17.63
N TRP A 244 7.32 10.02 -16.31
CA TRP A 244 6.99 8.85 -15.49
C TRP A 244 5.62 8.28 -15.84
N ARG A 245 4.63 9.15 -16.01
CA ARG A 245 3.27 8.75 -16.41
C ARG A 245 3.28 8.00 -17.74
N ARG A 246 3.93 8.55 -18.77
CA ARG A 246 4.01 7.90 -20.09
C ARG A 246 4.67 6.54 -20.02
N ASP A 247 5.76 6.43 -19.29
CA ASP A 247 6.51 5.18 -19.14
C ASP A 247 5.67 4.11 -18.43
N ILE A 248 4.92 4.49 -17.40
CA ILE A 248 4.02 3.59 -16.66
C ILE A 248 2.86 3.11 -17.56
N PHE A 249 2.21 4.01 -18.29
CA PHE A 249 1.13 3.61 -19.22
C PHE A 249 1.64 2.69 -20.34
N ALA A 250 2.81 2.95 -20.89
CA ALA A 250 3.43 2.07 -21.88
C ALA A 250 3.69 0.67 -21.30
N ALA A 251 4.21 0.59 -20.09
CA ALA A 251 4.44 -0.68 -19.39
C ALA A 251 3.14 -1.44 -19.08
N CYS A 252 2.06 -0.73 -18.69
CA CYS A 252 0.75 -1.34 -18.47
C CYS A 252 0.16 -1.92 -19.77
N ALA A 253 0.23 -1.17 -20.87
CA ALA A 253 -0.25 -1.62 -22.15
C ALA A 253 0.49 -2.89 -22.63
N SER A 254 1.79 -2.97 -22.42
CA SER A 254 2.61 -4.14 -22.77
C SER A 254 2.22 -5.37 -21.95
N ARG A 255 1.97 -5.21 -20.64
CA ARG A 255 1.51 -6.31 -19.76
C ARG A 255 0.17 -6.89 -20.22
N ASN A 256 -0.82 -6.01 -20.47
CA ASN A 256 -2.15 -6.42 -20.93
C ASN A 256 -2.10 -7.17 -22.26
N ALA A 257 -1.18 -6.82 -23.17
CA ALA A 257 -1.00 -7.52 -24.44
C ALA A 257 -0.42 -8.94 -24.25
N THR A 258 0.51 -9.11 -23.31
CA THR A 258 1.10 -10.42 -22.98
C THR A 258 0.09 -11.35 -22.32
N ASP A 259 -0.68 -10.87 -21.35
CA ASP A 259 -1.73 -11.66 -20.66
C ASP A 259 -2.82 -12.13 -21.64
N GLN A 260 -3.16 -11.32 -22.67
CA GLN A 260 -4.12 -11.71 -23.71
C GLN A 260 -3.56 -12.78 -24.65
N GLN A 261 -2.25 -12.84 -24.88
CA GLN A 261 -1.61 -13.86 -25.68
C GLN A 261 -1.55 -15.19 -24.93
N ASP A 262 -1.13 -15.20 -23.68
CA ASP A 262 -1.05 -16.40 -22.84
C ASP A 262 -2.44 -17.00 -22.58
N GLY A 263 -3.48 -16.16 -22.42
CA GLY A 263 -4.87 -16.60 -22.27
C GLY A 263 -5.48 -17.25 -23.53
N ARG A 264 -4.91 -17.00 -24.72
CA ARG A 264 -5.36 -17.61 -25.98
C ARG A 264 -4.70 -18.97 -26.27
N GLU A 265 -3.52 -19.22 -25.73
CA GLU A 265 -2.83 -20.52 -25.91
C GLU A 265 -3.35 -21.63 -25.02
N THR A 266 -4.15 -21.33 -23.98
CA THR A 266 -4.63 -22.32 -23.00
C THR A 266 -6.03 -22.89 -23.29
N ILE A 267 -6.65 -22.62 -24.43
CA ILE A 267 -7.88 -23.31 -24.84
C ILE A 267 -7.50 -24.48 -25.74
N PRO A 268 -7.47 -25.73 -25.26
CA PRO A 268 -7.33 -26.88 -26.12
C PRO A 268 -8.56 -26.95 -27.03
N GLN A 269 -8.37 -26.87 -28.36
CA GLN A 269 -9.39 -27.23 -29.30
C GLN A 269 -9.75 -28.70 -29.04
N SER A 270 -10.79 -28.93 -28.26
CA SER A 270 -11.43 -30.23 -28.16
C SER A 270 -12.01 -30.55 -29.52
N ALA A 271 -11.36 -31.48 -30.19
CA ALA A 271 -11.76 -32.04 -31.48
C ALA A 271 -13.15 -32.64 -31.41
N ALA A 272 -13.87 -32.45 -32.49
CA ALA A 272 -15.17 -33.04 -32.83
C ALA A 272 -15.25 -34.56 -32.70
#